data_ab8084748badf45165bd4e2f2dcf0a9a
#
_entry.id   ab8084748badf45165bd4e2f2dcf0a9a
#
_cell.length_a   1.000
_cell.length_b   1.000
_cell.length_c   1.000
_cell.angle_alpha   90.00
_cell.angle_beta   90.00
_cell.angle_gamma   90.00
#
_symmetry.space_group_name_H-M   'P 1'
#
loop_
_entity.id
_entity.type
_entity.pdbx_description
1 polymer ?
#
loop_
_entity_poly.entity_id
_entity_poly.type
_entity_poly.pdbx_seq_one_letter_code
_entity_poly.pdbx_strand_id
1 'polypeptide(L)'
;KILSGEIQAGDKLPSENELSKEYAISRQTVRKALQILQNMGYIYAEHGRGTFCSELVRHTHTSKNIAVVTTYLSDYIFPRVIAGIDSVLTAQGYSIILKNTRNSRSMEAKCLEELLQKDIDGVIIEPSKSQIFCKHTNLYDKLDEYHIPYVFIQGCFEQMKDKPQVLIDDCKGGYMITKYLIELGHKHIAGVFKADDTQGQNRHKGYVKALQEAGMPYDPDMVVWFYTEDRKIH
;
A
#
# COMPACT_ATOMS: atom_id res chain seq x y z
N LYS A 1 -24.46 18.88 2.14
CA LYS A 1 -24.75 18.04 3.31
C LYS A 1 -23.87 16.79 3.34
N ILE A 2 -23.80 15.98 2.26
CA ILE A 2 -22.90 14.83 2.17
C ILE A 2 -21.43 15.29 2.28
N LEU A 3 -20.98 16.20 1.40
CA LEU A 3 -19.61 16.70 1.40
C LEU A 3 -19.25 17.56 2.62
N SER A 4 -20.23 18.13 3.34
CA SER A 4 -20.00 18.86 4.60
C SER A 4 -19.98 17.96 5.84
N GLY A 5 -20.24 16.65 5.68
CA GLY A 5 -20.29 15.70 6.79
C GLY A 5 -21.58 15.74 7.64
N GLU A 6 -22.58 16.52 7.24
CA GLU A 6 -23.91 16.51 7.88
C GLU A 6 -24.63 15.17 7.70
N ILE A 7 -24.39 14.52 6.54
CA ILE A 7 -24.88 13.17 6.22
C ILE A 7 -23.64 12.28 6.15
N GLN A 8 -23.56 11.31 7.05
CA GLN A 8 -22.42 10.39 7.16
C GLN A 8 -22.61 9.15 6.27
N ALA A 9 -21.53 8.46 5.99
CA ALA A 9 -21.58 7.17 5.30
C ALA A 9 -22.48 6.18 6.06
N GLY A 10 -23.39 5.53 5.33
CA GLY A 10 -24.40 4.63 5.89
C GLY A 10 -25.68 5.33 6.38
N ASP A 11 -25.71 6.64 6.50
CA ASP A 11 -26.91 7.37 6.88
C ASP A 11 -28.00 7.26 5.80
N LYS A 12 -29.24 7.12 6.25
CA LYS A 12 -30.39 7.14 5.37
C LYS A 12 -30.72 8.57 4.93
N LEU A 13 -30.81 8.80 3.63
CA LEU A 13 -31.24 10.08 3.08
C LEU A 13 -32.75 10.28 3.29
N PRO A 14 -33.19 11.55 3.40
CA PRO A 14 -34.62 11.87 3.33
C PRO A 14 -35.24 11.36 2.02
N SER A 15 -36.51 10.98 2.08
CA SER A 15 -37.26 10.50 0.91
C SER A 15 -37.41 11.58 -0.17
N GLU A 16 -37.72 11.15 -1.41
CA GLU A 16 -38.01 12.10 -2.53
C GLU A 16 -39.09 13.14 -2.15
N ASN A 17 -40.07 12.74 -1.34
CA ASN A 17 -41.14 13.61 -0.89
C ASN A 17 -40.65 14.67 0.12
N GLU A 18 -39.83 14.23 1.09
CA GLU A 18 -39.25 15.14 2.09
C GLU A 18 -38.28 16.11 1.44
N LEU A 19 -37.39 15.66 0.55
CA LEU A 19 -36.50 16.53 -0.20
C LEU A 19 -37.26 17.51 -1.09
N SER A 20 -38.34 17.06 -1.76
CA SER A 20 -39.21 17.95 -2.58
C SER A 20 -39.84 19.07 -1.76
N LYS A 21 -40.24 18.79 -0.54
CA LYS A 21 -40.80 19.78 0.40
C LYS A 21 -39.72 20.71 0.96
N GLU A 22 -38.58 20.12 1.40
CA GLU A 22 -37.48 20.90 1.99
C GLU A 22 -36.89 21.93 1.04
N TYR A 23 -36.70 21.56 -0.23
CA TYR A 23 -36.08 22.42 -1.24
C TYR A 23 -37.10 23.17 -2.15
N ALA A 24 -38.40 22.96 -1.94
CA ALA A 24 -39.49 23.54 -2.73
C ALA A 24 -39.34 23.28 -4.24
N ILE A 25 -38.90 22.08 -4.66
CA ILE A 25 -38.72 21.66 -6.04
C ILE A 25 -39.55 20.42 -6.38
N SER A 26 -39.74 20.17 -7.70
CA SER A 26 -40.52 19.01 -8.12
C SER A 26 -39.86 17.66 -7.74
N ARG A 27 -40.70 16.64 -7.45
CA ARG A 27 -40.21 15.28 -7.22
C ARG A 27 -39.36 14.75 -8.37
N GLN A 28 -39.68 15.10 -9.61
CA GLN A 28 -38.92 14.69 -10.78
C GLN A 28 -37.50 15.31 -10.77
N THR A 29 -37.37 16.57 -10.31
CA THR A 29 -36.07 17.24 -10.14
C THR A 29 -35.24 16.55 -9.06
N VAL A 30 -35.88 16.23 -7.91
CA VAL A 30 -35.24 15.45 -6.82
C VAL A 30 -34.72 14.10 -7.34
N ARG A 31 -35.59 13.38 -8.07
CA ARG A 31 -35.21 12.05 -8.61
C ARG A 31 -34.02 12.12 -9.56
N LYS A 32 -33.99 13.13 -10.45
CA LYS A 32 -32.82 13.35 -11.33
C LYS A 32 -31.55 13.65 -10.53
N ALA A 33 -31.65 14.48 -9.49
CA ALA A 33 -30.50 14.81 -8.63
C ALA A 33 -29.99 13.57 -7.89
N LEU A 34 -30.88 12.76 -7.31
CA LEU A 34 -30.52 11.50 -6.65
C LEU A 34 -29.89 10.51 -7.63
N GLN A 35 -30.41 10.42 -8.87
CA GLN A 35 -29.80 9.58 -9.91
C GLN A 35 -28.37 10.01 -10.26
N ILE A 36 -28.12 11.32 -10.34
CA ILE A 36 -26.77 11.86 -10.57
C ILE A 36 -25.84 11.48 -9.41
N LEU A 37 -26.29 11.70 -8.16
CA LEU A 37 -25.51 11.33 -6.97
C LEU A 37 -25.24 9.81 -6.90
N GLN A 38 -26.21 9.00 -7.30
CA GLN A 38 -26.03 7.54 -7.38
C GLN A 38 -25.04 7.13 -8.48
N ASN A 39 -25.12 7.76 -9.67
CA ASN A 39 -24.15 7.51 -10.74
C ASN A 39 -22.72 7.97 -10.37
N MET A 40 -22.60 8.98 -9.52
CA MET A 40 -21.32 9.46 -8.98
C MET A 40 -20.84 8.64 -7.78
N GLY A 41 -21.61 7.65 -7.32
CA GLY A 41 -21.26 6.78 -6.19
C GLY A 41 -21.45 7.40 -4.80
N TYR A 42 -22.03 8.60 -4.68
CA TYR A 42 -22.26 9.24 -3.37
C TYR A 42 -23.38 8.60 -2.56
N ILE A 43 -24.33 7.96 -3.22
CA ILE A 43 -25.48 7.31 -2.59
C ILE A 43 -25.79 5.99 -3.29
N TYR A 44 -26.46 5.08 -2.57
CA TYR A 44 -27.02 3.86 -3.14
C TYR A 44 -28.45 3.65 -2.67
N ALA A 45 -29.26 2.98 -3.49
CA ALA A 45 -30.65 2.67 -3.18
C ALA A 45 -30.78 1.20 -2.79
N GLU A 46 -31.44 0.93 -1.66
CA GLU A 46 -31.85 -0.42 -1.25
C GLU A 46 -33.36 -0.57 -1.46
N HIS A 47 -33.75 -1.57 -2.24
CA HIS A 47 -35.15 -1.82 -2.55
C HIS A 47 -36.00 -2.00 -1.28
N GLY A 48 -37.07 -1.19 -1.14
CA GLY A 48 -37.96 -1.22 0.03
C GLY A 48 -37.39 -0.58 1.31
N ARG A 49 -36.13 -0.20 1.37
CA ARG A 49 -35.48 0.39 2.56
C ARG A 49 -35.19 1.89 2.42
N GLY A 50 -34.91 2.34 1.19
CA GLY A 50 -34.65 3.74 0.89
C GLY A 50 -33.30 4.00 0.23
N THR A 51 -32.87 5.25 0.25
CA THR A 51 -31.58 5.69 -0.28
C THR A 51 -30.64 5.99 0.88
N PHE A 52 -29.39 5.56 0.77
CA PHE A 52 -28.39 5.68 1.82
C PHE A 52 -27.12 6.36 1.26
N CYS A 53 -26.41 7.05 2.13
CA CYS A 53 -25.11 7.62 1.83
C CYS A 53 -24.06 6.50 1.67
N SER A 54 -23.28 6.54 0.58
CA SER A 54 -22.27 5.52 0.28
C SER A 54 -21.06 5.65 1.20
N GLU A 55 -20.40 4.52 1.48
CA GLU A 55 -19.10 4.46 2.16
C GLU A 55 -18.01 5.23 1.36
N LEU A 56 -18.15 5.33 0.03
CA LEU A 56 -17.25 6.11 -0.83
C LEU A 56 -17.14 7.59 -0.40
N VAL A 57 -18.17 8.12 0.27
CA VAL A 57 -18.20 9.53 0.70
C VAL A 57 -17.16 9.82 1.78
N ARG A 58 -16.77 8.83 2.58
CA ARG A 58 -15.72 9.01 3.60
C ARG A 58 -14.41 9.53 3.00
N HIS A 59 -14.16 9.22 1.72
CA HIS A 59 -12.90 9.50 1.04
C HIS A 59 -12.98 10.65 0.03
N THR A 60 -14.09 11.43 0.02
CA THR A 60 -14.24 12.60 -0.88
C THR A 60 -13.69 13.90 -0.31
N HIS A 61 -13.34 13.92 0.98
CA HIS A 61 -12.71 15.08 1.63
C HIS A 61 -11.18 14.90 1.67
N THR A 62 -10.47 15.97 1.38
CA THR A 62 -9.03 16.02 1.60
C THR A 62 -8.78 16.07 3.11
N SER A 63 -8.43 14.95 3.70
CA SER A 63 -8.15 14.80 5.12
C SER A 63 -6.78 15.36 5.50
N LYS A 64 -5.91 15.56 4.50
CA LYS A 64 -4.49 15.88 4.66
C LYS A 64 -3.72 14.81 5.45
N ASN A 65 -4.19 13.56 5.44
CA ASN A 65 -3.53 12.43 6.07
C ASN A 65 -3.05 11.44 5.02
N ILE A 66 -1.77 11.10 5.07
CA ILE A 66 -1.19 10.01 4.28
C ILE A 66 -0.78 8.89 5.23
N ALA A 67 -1.26 7.68 4.98
CA ALA A 67 -0.81 6.52 5.73
C ALA A 67 0.54 6.04 5.19
N VAL A 68 1.49 5.81 6.10
CA VAL A 68 2.80 5.21 5.80
C VAL A 68 2.89 3.88 6.54
N VAL A 69 2.83 2.80 5.79
CA VAL A 69 2.85 1.42 6.30
C VAL A 69 4.20 0.82 5.97
N THR A 70 4.98 0.47 7.00
CA THR A 70 6.32 -0.09 6.84
C THR A 70 6.46 -1.42 7.56
N THR A 71 7.40 -2.24 7.11
CA THR A 71 7.69 -3.52 7.76
C THR A 71 8.45 -3.35 9.06
N TYR A 72 9.26 -2.29 9.18
CA TYR A 72 10.02 -1.92 10.39
C TYR A 72 10.05 -0.40 10.55
N LEU A 73 10.27 0.08 11.78
CA LEU A 73 10.39 1.52 12.08
C LEU A 73 11.82 1.93 12.42
N SER A 74 12.53 1.08 13.15
CA SER A 74 13.84 1.40 13.75
C SER A 74 15.03 0.78 13.01
N ASP A 75 14.79 -0.06 12.01
CA ASP A 75 15.87 -0.68 11.24
C ASP A 75 16.55 0.35 10.32
N TYR A 76 17.81 0.20 10.15
CA TYR A 76 18.83 1.15 9.64
C TYR A 76 18.45 2.05 8.46
N ILE A 77 17.57 1.64 7.56
CA ILE A 77 17.13 2.48 6.43
C ILE A 77 15.80 3.20 6.69
N PHE A 78 14.89 2.61 7.46
CA PHE A 78 13.53 3.12 7.63
C PHE A 78 13.45 4.50 8.26
N PRO A 79 14.24 4.84 9.29
CA PRO A 79 14.23 6.20 9.83
C PRO A 79 14.52 7.27 8.77
N ARG A 80 15.44 6.99 7.83
CA ARG A 80 15.77 7.92 6.73
C ARG A 80 14.67 7.97 5.67
N VAL A 81 14.07 6.84 5.32
CA VAL A 81 12.94 6.77 4.38
C VAL A 81 11.74 7.53 4.95
N ILE A 82 11.39 7.27 6.21
CA ILE A 82 10.28 7.95 6.89
C ILE A 82 10.54 9.46 6.98
N ALA A 83 11.76 9.88 7.36
CA ALA A 83 12.14 11.28 7.43
C ALA A 83 12.05 11.97 6.04
N GLY A 84 12.44 11.28 4.97
CA GLY A 84 12.29 11.78 3.60
C GLY A 84 10.83 11.96 3.20
N ILE A 85 9.98 10.98 3.50
CA ILE A 85 8.54 11.05 3.27
C ILE A 85 7.92 12.20 4.07
N ASP A 86 8.25 12.29 5.37
CA ASP A 86 7.74 13.33 6.27
C ASP A 86 8.09 14.73 5.79
N SER A 87 9.35 14.95 5.39
CA SER A 87 9.81 16.24 4.87
C SER A 87 8.97 16.73 3.68
N VAL A 88 8.65 15.83 2.74
CA VAL A 88 7.86 16.18 1.55
C VAL A 88 6.40 16.41 1.92
N LEU A 89 5.81 15.51 2.72
CA LEU A 89 4.40 15.58 3.08
C LEU A 89 4.10 16.80 3.96
N THR A 90 4.92 17.06 4.96
CA THR A 90 4.80 18.24 5.84
C THR A 90 4.89 19.55 5.04
N ALA A 91 5.82 19.66 4.09
CA ALA A 91 5.93 20.82 3.22
C ALA A 91 4.67 21.07 2.36
N GLN A 92 3.89 20.02 2.08
CA GLN A 92 2.61 20.09 1.35
C GLN A 92 1.39 20.17 2.29
N GLY A 93 1.60 20.30 3.60
CA GLY A 93 0.54 20.39 4.60
C GLY A 93 -0.19 19.08 4.88
N TYR A 94 0.47 17.94 4.63
CA TYR A 94 -0.03 16.61 5.00
C TYR A 94 0.54 16.15 6.33
N SER A 95 -0.24 15.33 7.06
CA SER A 95 0.20 14.61 8.25
C SER A 95 0.42 13.13 7.92
N ILE A 96 1.30 12.46 8.67
CA ILE A 96 1.57 11.03 8.50
C ILE A 96 0.82 10.21 9.55
N ILE A 97 0.13 9.16 9.10
CA ILE A 97 -0.36 8.07 9.95
C ILE A 97 0.60 6.89 9.77
N LEU A 98 1.49 6.70 10.74
CA LEU A 98 2.50 5.65 10.67
C LEU A 98 1.98 4.31 11.21
N LYS A 99 2.17 3.23 10.44
CA LYS A 99 1.81 1.86 10.81
C LYS A 99 3.00 0.92 10.61
N ASN A 100 3.15 -0.05 11.52
CA ASN A 100 4.22 -1.04 11.48
C ASN A 100 3.64 -2.45 11.38
N THR A 101 3.97 -3.16 10.31
CA THR A 101 3.51 -4.54 10.09
C THR A 101 4.42 -5.59 10.68
N ARG A 102 5.66 -5.23 11.08
CA ARG A 102 6.71 -6.16 11.52
C ARG A 102 6.94 -7.29 10.50
N ASN A 103 6.82 -6.98 9.23
CA ASN A 103 6.87 -7.91 8.11
C ASN A 103 5.90 -9.10 8.24
N SER A 104 4.72 -8.86 8.80
CA SER A 104 3.66 -9.85 8.99
C SER A 104 2.46 -9.54 8.10
N ARG A 105 2.08 -10.47 7.22
CA ARG A 105 0.93 -10.31 6.31
C ARG A 105 -0.40 -10.14 7.05
N SER A 106 -0.58 -10.78 8.20
CA SER A 106 -1.78 -10.61 9.02
C SER A 106 -1.84 -9.22 9.65
N MET A 107 -0.68 -8.68 10.06
CA MET A 107 -0.62 -7.30 10.56
C MET A 107 -0.82 -6.28 9.45
N GLU A 108 -0.31 -6.54 8.24
CA GLU A 108 -0.57 -5.70 7.08
C GLU A 108 -2.06 -5.64 6.75
N ALA A 109 -2.73 -6.80 6.66
CA ALA A 109 -4.17 -6.86 6.46
C ALA A 109 -4.93 -6.05 7.52
N LYS A 110 -4.59 -6.25 8.81
CA LYS A 110 -5.20 -5.48 9.91
C LYS A 110 -4.95 -3.98 9.78
N CYS A 111 -3.72 -3.57 9.41
CA CYS A 111 -3.41 -2.15 9.18
C CYS A 111 -4.27 -1.57 8.05
N LEU A 112 -4.44 -2.30 6.94
CA LEU A 112 -5.28 -1.86 5.82
C LEU A 112 -6.76 -1.77 6.21
N GLU A 113 -7.29 -2.77 6.94
CA GLU A 113 -8.66 -2.74 7.47
C GLU A 113 -8.91 -1.51 8.36
N GLU A 114 -7.96 -1.20 9.26
CA GLU A 114 -8.05 -0.02 10.12
C GLU A 114 -7.96 1.29 9.32
N LEU A 115 -7.13 1.33 8.27
CA LEU A 115 -6.96 2.51 7.42
C LEU A 115 -8.18 2.78 6.54
N LEU A 116 -8.84 1.74 6.03
CA LEU A 116 -10.10 1.84 5.29
C LEU A 116 -11.26 2.45 6.11
N GLN A 117 -11.13 2.48 7.45
CA GLN A 117 -12.09 3.12 8.35
C GLN A 117 -11.70 4.57 8.73
N LYS A 118 -10.59 5.08 8.19
CA LYS A 118 -10.08 6.42 8.50
C LYS A 118 -10.16 7.32 7.27
N ASP A 119 -10.22 8.62 7.52
CA ASP A 119 -10.09 9.61 6.46
C ASP A 119 -8.61 9.77 6.13
N ILE A 120 -8.21 9.19 5.00
CA ILE A 120 -6.85 9.26 4.45
C ILE A 120 -6.91 9.57 2.96
N ASP A 121 -5.94 10.35 2.48
CA ASP A 121 -5.86 10.78 1.08
C ASP A 121 -4.98 9.83 0.25
N GLY A 122 -4.27 8.92 0.89
CA GLY A 122 -3.43 7.95 0.20
C GLY A 122 -2.61 7.07 1.13
N VAL A 123 -1.97 6.05 0.56
CA VAL A 123 -1.15 5.08 1.29
C VAL A 123 0.21 4.91 0.61
N ILE A 124 1.28 5.05 1.39
CA ILE A 124 2.63 4.62 1.02
C ILE A 124 2.90 3.33 1.78
N ILE A 125 3.14 2.24 1.08
CA ILE A 125 3.21 0.92 1.71
C ILE A 125 4.41 0.10 1.27
N GLU A 126 5.15 -0.42 2.24
CA GLU A 126 6.09 -1.51 2.03
C GLU A 126 5.35 -2.84 2.29
N PRO A 127 5.20 -3.70 1.28
CA PRO A 127 4.43 -4.94 1.41
C PRO A 127 5.19 -5.96 2.25
N SER A 128 4.47 -6.59 3.19
CA SER A 128 5.04 -7.62 4.07
C SER A 128 5.23 -8.93 3.33
N LYS A 129 6.42 -9.51 3.44
CA LYS A 129 6.79 -10.78 2.79
C LYS A 129 6.44 -10.76 1.30
N SER A 130 6.94 -9.74 0.60
CA SER A 130 6.59 -9.41 -0.78
C SER A 130 6.87 -10.53 -1.79
N GLN A 131 7.75 -11.49 -1.47
CA GLN A 131 8.01 -12.68 -2.28
C GLN A 131 6.88 -13.73 -2.19
N ILE A 132 6.02 -13.65 -1.18
CA ILE A 132 4.95 -14.61 -0.95
C ILE A 132 3.63 -14.05 -1.50
N PHE A 133 2.81 -14.93 -2.09
CA PHE A 133 1.50 -14.58 -2.63
C PHE A 133 0.64 -13.78 -1.63
N CYS A 134 0.17 -12.60 -2.02
CA CYS A 134 -0.71 -11.78 -1.20
C CYS A 134 -2.10 -12.43 -1.08
N LYS A 135 -2.55 -12.70 0.15
CA LYS A 135 -3.86 -13.31 0.41
C LYS A 135 -4.98 -12.28 0.65
N HIS A 136 -4.62 -11.03 0.90
CA HIS A 136 -5.56 -9.95 1.23
C HIS A 136 -5.66 -8.90 0.09
N THR A 137 -5.62 -9.37 -1.16
CA THR A 137 -5.77 -8.51 -2.35
C THR A 137 -7.07 -7.72 -2.32
N ASN A 138 -8.14 -8.31 -1.76
CA ASN A 138 -9.43 -7.66 -1.57
C ASN A 138 -9.37 -6.35 -0.77
N LEU A 139 -8.35 -6.13 0.08
CA LEU A 139 -8.17 -4.88 0.80
C LEU A 139 -7.55 -3.80 -0.10
N TYR A 140 -6.69 -4.19 -1.01
CA TYR A 140 -6.17 -3.32 -2.07
C TYR A 140 -7.25 -2.98 -3.09
N ASP A 141 -8.10 -3.96 -3.46
CA ASP A 141 -9.27 -3.73 -4.33
C ASP A 141 -10.21 -2.70 -3.70
N LYS A 142 -10.40 -2.72 -2.37
CA LYS A 142 -11.16 -1.69 -1.66
C LYS A 142 -10.50 -0.32 -1.66
N LEU A 143 -9.16 -0.22 -1.61
CA LEU A 143 -8.49 1.06 -1.79
C LEU A 143 -8.77 1.64 -3.18
N ASP A 144 -8.73 0.79 -4.22
CA ASP A 144 -9.08 1.17 -5.59
C ASP A 144 -10.56 1.59 -5.70
N GLU A 145 -11.48 0.82 -5.10
CA GLU A 145 -12.92 1.11 -5.07
C GLU A 145 -13.23 2.45 -4.37
N TYR A 146 -12.53 2.73 -3.27
CA TYR A 146 -12.69 3.97 -2.52
C TYR A 146 -11.87 5.13 -3.09
N HIS A 147 -11.20 4.92 -4.24
CA HIS A 147 -10.33 5.91 -4.89
C HIS A 147 -9.23 6.44 -3.97
N ILE A 148 -8.74 5.62 -3.06
CA ILE A 148 -7.58 5.92 -2.21
C ILE A 148 -6.33 5.50 -2.97
N PRO A 149 -5.52 6.43 -3.49
CA PRO A 149 -4.32 6.09 -4.21
C PRO A 149 -3.29 5.44 -3.26
N TYR A 150 -2.56 4.45 -3.77
CA TYR A 150 -1.48 3.86 -3.02
C TYR A 150 -0.25 3.62 -3.89
N VAL A 151 0.91 3.64 -3.26
CA VAL A 151 2.20 3.38 -3.89
C VAL A 151 3.01 2.39 -3.06
N PHE A 152 3.54 1.38 -3.74
CA PHE A 152 4.48 0.46 -3.12
C PHE A 152 5.88 1.08 -3.02
N ILE A 153 6.56 0.83 -1.90
CA ILE A 153 7.97 1.19 -1.71
C ILE A 153 8.78 -0.05 -1.33
N GLN A 154 10.06 -0.07 -1.72
CA GLN A 154 11.04 -1.12 -1.40
C GLN A 154 10.74 -2.49 -2.01
N GLY A 155 9.50 -2.90 -2.14
CA GLY A 155 9.04 -4.15 -2.70
C GLY A 155 7.65 -4.03 -3.31
N CYS A 156 7.24 -5.03 -4.06
CA CYS A 156 5.90 -5.15 -4.63
C CYS A 156 5.52 -6.62 -4.69
N PHE A 157 4.23 -6.93 -4.50
CA PHE A 157 3.72 -8.27 -4.77
C PHE A 157 3.68 -8.53 -6.29
N GLU A 158 4.04 -9.73 -6.73
CA GLU A 158 4.00 -10.10 -8.15
C GLU A 158 2.60 -9.92 -8.77
N GLN A 159 1.53 -10.12 -7.99
CA GLN A 159 0.15 -9.92 -8.43
C GLN A 159 -0.22 -8.46 -8.71
N MET A 160 0.60 -7.50 -8.24
CA MET A 160 0.33 -6.05 -8.27
C MET A 160 1.47 -5.26 -8.90
N LYS A 161 2.29 -5.90 -9.72
CA LYS A 161 3.47 -5.28 -10.34
C LYS A 161 3.14 -4.15 -11.32
N ASP A 162 1.91 -4.03 -11.74
CA ASP A 162 1.36 -2.95 -12.57
C ASP A 162 0.96 -1.71 -11.75
N LYS A 163 0.91 -1.82 -10.42
CA LYS A 163 0.56 -0.71 -9.53
C LYS A 163 1.74 0.26 -9.33
N PRO A 164 1.48 1.54 -9.01
CA PRO A 164 2.52 2.52 -8.72
C PRO A 164 3.53 2.00 -7.70
N GLN A 165 4.82 2.14 -8.00
CA GLN A 165 5.87 1.62 -7.12
C GLN A 165 7.18 2.41 -7.24
N VAL A 166 7.90 2.53 -6.13
CA VAL A 166 9.24 3.11 -6.04
C VAL A 166 10.17 2.07 -5.46
N LEU A 167 10.97 1.47 -6.32
CA LEU A 167 11.85 0.35 -5.97
C LEU A 167 13.32 0.71 -6.21
N ILE A 168 14.19 0.04 -5.46
CA ILE A 168 15.63 0.00 -5.75
C ILE A 168 15.87 -1.16 -6.72
N ASP A 169 16.83 -1.00 -7.64
CA ASP A 169 17.30 -2.11 -8.47
C ASP A 169 18.20 -3.04 -7.65
N ASP A 170 17.56 -3.89 -6.85
CA ASP A 170 18.24 -4.85 -5.98
C ASP A 170 19.06 -5.89 -6.76
N CYS A 171 18.65 -6.22 -7.99
CA CYS A 171 19.43 -7.11 -8.84
C CYS A 171 20.74 -6.46 -9.24
N LYS A 172 20.70 -5.21 -9.68
CA LYS A 172 21.90 -4.42 -9.98
C LYS A 172 22.76 -4.23 -8.73
N GLY A 173 22.12 -3.98 -7.55
CA GLY A 173 22.85 -3.86 -6.28
C GLY A 173 23.63 -5.13 -5.93
N GLY A 174 22.98 -6.28 -5.98
CA GLY A 174 23.63 -7.59 -5.77
C GLY A 174 24.73 -7.88 -6.77
N TYR A 175 24.49 -7.56 -8.04
CA TYR A 175 25.50 -7.69 -9.10
C TYR A 175 26.73 -6.82 -8.84
N MET A 176 26.54 -5.55 -8.56
CA MET A 176 27.64 -4.59 -8.39
C MET A 176 28.55 -4.94 -7.22
N ILE A 177 27.99 -5.30 -6.06
CA ILE A 177 28.82 -5.67 -4.89
C ILE A 177 29.58 -6.96 -5.12
N THR A 178 28.96 -7.95 -5.77
CA THR A 178 29.61 -9.22 -6.08
C THR A 178 30.73 -9.01 -7.10
N LYS A 179 30.48 -8.26 -8.16
CA LYS A 179 31.50 -7.90 -9.16
C LYS A 179 32.68 -7.17 -8.53
N TYR A 180 32.44 -6.23 -7.62
CA TYR A 180 33.48 -5.53 -6.88
C TYR A 180 34.38 -6.48 -6.08
N LEU A 181 33.78 -7.48 -5.38
CA LEU A 181 34.55 -8.48 -4.67
C LEU A 181 35.40 -9.35 -5.61
N ILE A 182 34.86 -9.70 -6.77
CA ILE A 182 35.60 -10.45 -7.82
C ILE A 182 36.79 -9.63 -8.33
N GLU A 183 36.60 -8.35 -8.61
CA GLU A 183 37.65 -7.42 -9.06
C GLU A 183 38.76 -7.25 -8.01
N LEU A 184 38.44 -7.36 -6.72
CA LEU A 184 39.43 -7.40 -5.64
C LEU A 184 40.16 -8.75 -5.52
N GLY A 185 39.83 -9.75 -6.37
CA GLY A 185 40.50 -11.03 -6.43
C GLY A 185 39.92 -12.11 -5.52
N HIS A 186 38.78 -11.88 -4.88
CA HIS A 186 38.12 -12.91 -4.08
C HIS A 186 37.65 -14.07 -4.97
N LYS A 187 37.98 -15.31 -4.55
CA LYS A 187 37.61 -16.55 -5.26
C LYS A 187 36.45 -17.29 -4.61
N HIS A 188 36.22 -17.03 -3.33
CA HIS A 188 35.14 -17.64 -2.55
C HIS A 188 34.30 -16.53 -1.95
N ILE A 189 33.10 -16.35 -2.48
CA ILE A 189 32.19 -15.25 -2.11
C ILE A 189 30.92 -15.89 -1.60
N ALA A 190 30.68 -15.78 -0.28
CA ALA A 190 29.44 -16.23 0.33
C ALA A 190 28.36 -15.15 0.24
N GLY A 191 27.09 -15.58 0.16
CA GLY A 191 25.94 -14.70 0.16
C GLY A 191 24.96 -15.02 1.28
N VAL A 192 24.43 -13.97 1.95
CA VAL A 192 23.37 -14.10 2.95
C VAL A 192 22.18 -13.29 2.46
N PHE A 193 21.07 -13.97 2.16
CA PHE A 193 19.91 -13.35 1.51
C PHE A 193 18.62 -13.61 2.29
N LYS A 194 17.72 -12.61 2.26
CA LYS A 194 16.41 -12.74 2.85
C LYS A 194 15.45 -13.43 1.87
N ALA A 195 14.83 -14.53 2.32
CA ALA A 195 14.06 -15.42 1.47
C ALA A 195 12.62 -14.94 1.20
N ASP A 196 12.01 -14.24 2.16
CA ASP A 196 10.59 -13.88 2.14
C ASP A 196 10.29 -12.48 1.61
N ASP A 197 11.33 -11.73 1.16
CA ASP A 197 11.18 -10.43 0.52
C ASP A 197 11.76 -10.43 -0.90
N THR A 198 11.12 -9.71 -1.82
CA THR A 198 11.58 -9.61 -3.23
C THR A 198 12.99 -9.04 -3.36
N GLN A 199 13.38 -8.14 -2.46
CA GLN A 199 14.72 -7.55 -2.43
C GLN A 199 15.80 -8.60 -2.28
N GLY A 200 15.65 -9.53 -1.32
CA GLY A 200 16.62 -10.59 -1.08
C GLY A 200 16.78 -11.53 -2.29
N GLN A 201 15.65 -11.91 -2.89
CA GLN A 201 15.65 -12.74 -4.10
C GLN A 201 16.33 -12.03 -5.29
N ASN A 202 16.07 -10.75 -5.48
CA ASN A 202 16.66 -9.98 -6.57
C ASN A 202 18.16 -9.75 -6.35
N ARG A 203 18.60 -9.48 -5.10
CA ARG A 203 20.05 -9.39 -4.78
C ARG A 203 20.77 -10.69 -5.07
N HIS A 204 20.16 -11.84 -4.74
CA HIS A 204 20.71 -13.16 -5.07
C HIS A 204 20.81 -13.36 -6.59
N LYS A 205 19.80 -12.97 -7.38
CA LYS A 205 19.89 -13.01 -8.87
C LYS A 205 21.10 -12.21 -9.37
N GLY A 206 21.32 -11.03 -8.81
CA GLY A 206 22.48 -10.19 -9.14
C GLY A 206 23.81 -10.84 -8.78
N TYR A 207 23.88 -11.46 -7.59
CA TYR A 207 25.03 -12.23 -7.14
C TYR A 207 25.37 -13.37 -8.11
N VAL A 208 24.39 -14.22 -8.44
CA VAL A 208 24.58 -15.33 -9.40
C VAL A 208 25.03 -14.83 -10.75
N LYS A 209 24.40 -13.76 -11.27
CA LYS A 209 24.78 -13.16 -12.56
C LYS A 209 26.24 -12.73 -12.59
N ALA A 210 26.72 -12.07 -11.53
CA ALA A 210 28.11 -11.61 -11.46
C ALA A 210 29.11 -12.77 -11.44
N LEU A 211 28.81 -13.86 -10.70
CA LEU A 211 29.63 -15.07 -10.70
C LEU A 211 29.68 -15.71 -12.10
N GLN A 212 28.53 -15.85 -12.76
CA GLN A 212 28.44 -16.45 -14.10
C GLN A 212 29.24 -15.65 -15.13
N GLU A 213 29.12 -14.32 -15.16
CA GLU A 213 29.88 -13.46 -16.08
C GLU A 213 31.38 -13.53 -15.85
N ALA A 214 31.82 -13.79 -14.60
CA ALA A 214 33.22 -13.98 -14.26
C ALA A 214 33.75 -15.40 -14.47
N GLY A 215 32.93 -16.33 -14.97
CA GLY A 215 33.28 -17.75 -15.11
C GLY A 215 33.51 -18.48 -13.78
N MET A 216 32.97 -17.94 -12.68
CA MET A 216 33.06 -18.55 -11.35
C MET A 216 31.89 -19.52 -11.12
N PRO A 217 32.13 -20.69 -10.52
CA PRO A 217 31.08 -21.65 -10.24
C PRO A 217 30.13 -21.08 -9.16
N TYR A 218 28.83 -21.29 -9.33
CA TYR A 218 27.85 -21.09 -8.25
C TYR A 218 27.88 -22.29 -7.33
N ASP A 219 28.14 -22.04 -6.06
CA ASP A 219 28.13 -23.06 -5.01
C ASP A 219 26.97 -22.78 -4.04
N PRO A 220 25.93 -23.64 -3.98
CA PRO A 220 24.78 -23.42 -3.09
C PRO A 220 25.18 -23.46 -1.61
N ASP A 221 26.28 -24.16 -1.23
CA ASP A 221 26.75 -24.20 0.15
C ASP A 221 27.37 -22.90 0.63
N MET A 222 27.67 -21.98 -0.31
CA MET A 222 28.13 -20.62 -0.04
C MET A 222 26.95 -19.63 0.12
N VAL A 223 25.70 -20.10 0.06
CA VAL A 223 24.51 -19.26 0.13
C VAL A 223 23.64 -19.59 1.33
N VAL A 224 23.41 -18.61 2.19
CA VAL A 224 22.53 -18.74 3.36
C VAL A 224 21.26 -17.93 3.10
N TRP A 225 20.13 -18.60 3.26
CA TRP A 225 18.81 -17.97 3.24
C TRP A 225 18.26 -17.82 4.64
N PHE A 226 17.75 -16.63 4.98
CA PHE A 226 17.07 -16.38 6.24
C PHE A 226 15.68 -15.79 6.03
N TYR A 227 14.78 -15.99 6.99
CA TYR A 227 13.42 -15.50 7.01
C TYR A 227 13.23 -14.42 8.08
N THR A 228 12.11 -13.73 8.04
CA THR A 228 11.74 -12.72 9.05
C THR A 228 11.77 -13.32 10.47
N GLU A 229 11.35 -14.57 10.61
CA GLU A 229 11.28 -15.29 11.89
C GLU A 229 12.66 -15.55 12.50
N ASP A 230 13.68 -15.76 11.68
CA ASP A 230 15.07 -16.05 12.15
C ASP A 230 15.69 -14.85 12.88
N ARG A 231 15.19 -13.62 12.64
CA ARG A 231 15.63 -12.40 13.33
C ARG A 231 15.12 -12.28 14.77
N LYS A 232 14.20 -13.14 15.20
CA LYS A 232 13.57 -13.12 16.53
C LYS A 232 14.26 -14.01 17.55
N ILE A 233 15.30 -14.70 17.14
CA ILE A 233 16.08 -15.60 18.02
C ILE A 233 17.16 -14.76 18.71
N HIS A 234 16.71 -13.90 19.66
CA HIS A 234 17.58 -13.26 20.68
C HIS A 234 16.79 -13.01 21.95
#